data_25201c88bd87104085d4e99ce0c43a61
#
_entry.id   25201c88bd87104085d4e99ce0c43a61
#
_cell.length_a   1.000
_cell.length_b   1.000
_cell.length_c   1.000
_cell.angle_alpha   90.00
_cell.angle_beta   90.00
_cell.angle_gamma   90.00
#
_symmetry.space_group_name_H-M   'P 1'
#
loop_
_entity.id
_entity.type
_entity.pdbx_description
1 polymer ?
#
loop_
_entity_poly.entity_id
_entity_poly.type
_entity_poly.pdbx_seq_one_letter_code
_entity_poly.pdbx_strand_id
1 'polypeptide(L)'
;MSVLLTLLLAGAAPPMAIVDEKDVRKEEPNPHGQIGMSTAYRISDAVPQPRTMEFRKRILHPGSAIGLHPIAHDEVYYVLSGTGDVTSDGVTRAVGPGMAAYLYTGAQVGIRQTGKEPLALIISYPVVK
;
A
#
# COMPACT_ATOMS: atom_id res chain seq x y z
N MET A 1 -29.42 -25.56 -21.43
CA MET A 1 -29.15 -25.59 -19.97
C MET A 1 -27.71 -25.26 -19.67
N SER A 2 -26.75 -26.02 -20.17
CA SER A 2 -25.34 -25.77 -19.89
C SER A 2 -24.84 -24.43 -20.44
N VAL A 3 -25.38 -23.97 -21.59
CA VAL A 3 -24.99 -22.68 -22.17
C VAL A 3 -25.39 -21.54 -21.24
N LEU A 4 -26.58 -21.56 -20.67
CA LEU A 4 -27.04 -20.52 -19.75
C LEU A 4 -26.21 -20.55 -18.47
N LEU A 5 -25.91 -21.71 -17.94
CA LEU A 5 -25.06 -21.86 -16.75
C LEU A 5 -23.66 -21.32 -17.00
N THR A 6 -23.10 -21.61 -18.19
CA THR A 6 -21.78 -21.12 -18.56
C THR A 6 -21.75 -19.58 -18.61
N LEU A 7 -22.79 -18.95 -19.17
CA LEU A 7 -22.88 -17.50 -19.21
C LEU A 7 -22.94 -16.90 -17.81
N LEU A 8 -23.71 -17.50 -16.90
CA LEU A 8 -23.76 -17.03 -15.51
C LEU A 8 -22.40 -17.14 -14.83
N LEU A 9 -21.67 -18.24 -15.03
CA LEU A 9 -20.34 -18.41 -14.47
C LEU A 9 -19.36 -17.43 -15.07
N ALA A 10 -19.42 -17.19 -16.39
CA ALA A 10 -18.53 -16.24 -17.06
C ALA A 10 -18.73 -14.81 -16.57
N GLY A 11 -19.98 -14.44 -16.20
CA GLY A 11 -20.29 -13.11 -15.68
C GLY A 11 -20.23 -13.01 -14.15
N ALA A 12 -19.99 -14.11 -13.45
CA ALA A 12 -19.97 -14.11 -12.00
C ALA A 12 -18.64 -13.59 -11.47
N ALA A 13 -18.72 -12.82 -10.39
CA ALA A 13 -17.52 -12.43 -9.67
C ALA A 13 -16.91 -13.65 -8.99
N PRO A 14 -15.59 -13.68 -8.80
CA PRO A 14 -14.96 -14.68 -7.93
C PRO A 14 -15.55 -14.61 -6.52
N PRO A 15 -15.48 -15.71 -5.74
CA PRO A 15 -15.85 -15.63 -4.32
C PRO A 15 -15.03 -14.57 -3.60
N MET A 16 -15.63 -13.93 -2.59
CA MET A 16 -14.88 -12.96 -1.80
C MET A 16 -13.64 -13.62 -1.18
N ALA A 17 -12.56 -12.86 -1.08
CA ALA A 17 -11.36 -13.28 -0.39
C ALA A 17 -11.24 -12.50 0.92
N ILE A 18 -10.94 -13.20 2.00
CA ILE A 18 -10.68 -12.59 3.30
C ILE A 18 -9.27 -12.97 3.70
N VAL A 19 -8.46 -11.98 4.02
CA VAL A 19 -7.06 -12.17 4.39
C VAL A 19 -6.87 -11.60 5.80
N ASP A 20 -6.34 -12.42 6.70
CA ASP A 20 -5.92 -11.95 8.01
C ASP A 20 -4.48 -11.44 7.87
N GLU A 21 -4.23 -10.21 8.30
CA GLU A 21 -2.90 -9.61 8.13
C GLU A 21 -1.79 -10.41 8.84
N LYS A 22 -2.12 -11.12 9.92
CA LYS A 22 -1.11 -11.94 10.62
C LYS A 22 -0.50 -13.03 9.75
N ASP A 23 -1.23 -13.48 8.72
CA ASP A 23 -0.79 -14.54 7.84
C ASP A 23 0.14 -14.04 6.74
N VAL A 24 0.24 -12.73 6.55
CA VAL A 24 1.09 -12.09 5.53
C VAL A 24 2.12 -11.13 6.14
N ARG A 25 2.31 -11.19 7.46
CA ARG A 25 3.23 -10.32 8.19
C ARG A 25 4.69 -10.69 7.88
N LYS A 26 5.51 -9.68 7.57
CA LYS A 26 6.94 -9.88 7.30
C LYS A 26 7.75 -8.67 7.74
N GLU A 27 8.82 -8.91 8.50
CA GLU A 27 9.80 -7.86 8.79
C GLU A 27 10.78 -7.77 7.63
N GLU A 28 11.00 -6.56 7.11
CA GLU A 28 11.87 -6.36 5.96
C GLU A 28 12.37 -4.92 5.90
N PRO A 29 13.49 -4.67 5.18
CA PRO A 29 13.90 -3.31 4.87
C PRO A 29 12.83 -2.60 4.05
N ASN A 30 12.72 -1.28 4.20
CA ASN A 30 11.79 -0.51 3.40
C ASN A 30 12.19 -0.54 1.92
N PRO A 31 11.19 -0.51 1.00
CA PRO A 31 11.49 -0.40 -0.42
C PRO A 31 12.10 0.96 -0.76
N HIS A 32 12.73 1.04 -1.93
CA HIS A 32 13.29 2.27 -2.48
C HIS A 32 14.37 2.90 -1.59
N GLY A 33 15.49 2.18 -1.48
CA GLY A 33 16.66 2.67 -0.77
C GLY A 33 17.00 1.92 0.51
N GLN A 34 16.15 1.03 0.96
CA GLN A 34 16.36 0.23 2.17
C GLN A 34 16.69 1.11 3.39
N ILE A 35 15.93 2.19 3.57
CA ILE A 35 16.12 3.15 4.66
C ILE A 35 15.38 2.64 5.89
N GLY A 36 16.09 1.91 6.76
CA GLY A 36 15.53 1.32 7.95
C GLY A 36 14.61 0.13 7.68
N MET A 37 13.96 -0.34 8.73
CA MET A 37 13.12 -1.54 8.73
C MET A 37 11.65 -1.20 8.80
N SER A 38 10.83 -2.13 8.36
CA SER A 38 9.39 -2.04 8.48
C SER A 38 8.76 -3.41 8.70
N THR A 39 7.54 -3.40 9.20
CA THR A 39 6.67 -4.56 9.22
C THR A 39 5.71 -4.43 8.05
N ALA A 40 5.80 -5.35 7.10
CA ALA A 40 4.99 -5.33 5.88
C ALA A 40 3.86 -6.35 5.95
N TYR A 41 2.71 -5.95 5.46
CA TYR A 41 1.52 -6.80 5.33
C TYR A 41 1.01 -6.65 3.90
N ARG A 42 1.45 -7.55 3.00
CA ARG A 42 1.04 -7.52 1.59
C ARG A 42 -0.27 -8.27 1.42
N ILE A 43 -1.34 -7.68 1.90
CA ILE A 43 -2.66 -8.30 1.99
C ILE A 43 -3.14 -8.77 0.62
N SER A 44 -3.03 -7.92 -0.41
CA SER A 44 -3.51 -8.25 -1.74
C SER A 44 -2.72 -9.38 -2.42
N ASP A 45 -1.47 -9.63 -2.01
CA ASP A 45 -0.70 -10.76 -2.57
C ASP A 45 -1.34 -12.11 -2.25
N ALA A 46 -2.14 -12.18 -1.18
CA ALA A 46 -2.88 -13.39 -0.81
C ALA A 46 -4.25 -13.49 -1.47
N VAL A 47 -4.65 -12.49 -2.27
CA VAL A 47 -5.92 -12.50 -3.01
C VAL A 47 -5.70 -13.21 -4.35
N PRO A 48 -6.51 -14.25 -4.68
CA PRO A 48 -6.38 -14.93 -5.95
C PRO A 48 -6.58 -14.00 -7.14
N GLN A 49 -5.91 -14.31 -8.25
CA GLN A 49 -6.14 -13.61 -9.51
C GLN A 49 -7.50 -14.02 -10.11
N PRO A 50 -8.19 -13.10 -10.83
CA PRO A 50 -7.72 -11.76 -11.16
C PRO A 50 -7.98 -10.77 -10.02
N ARG A 51 -7.04 -9.86 -9.84
CA ARG A 51 -7.25 -8.72 -8.94
C ARG A 51 -6.73 -7.46 -9.62
N THR A 52 -7.36 -6.33 -9.33
CA THR A 52 -7.05 -5.05 -10.00
C THR A 52 -6.56 -3.98 -9.05
N MET A 53 -6.44 -4.31 -7.76
CA MET A 53 -5.99 -3.38 -6.74
C MET A 53 -4.91 -4.02 -5.90
N GLU A 54 -3.92 -3.20 -5.52
CA GLU A 54 -3.00 -3.53 -4.46
C GLU A 54 -3.47 -2.86 -3.18
N PHE A 55 -3.49 -3.62 -2.11
CA PHE A 55 -3.86 -3.13 -0.79
C PHE A 55 -2.87 -3.70 0.21
N ARG A 56 -2.14 -2.80 0.89
CA ARG A 56 -1.05 -3.17 1.78
C ARG A 56 -1.10 -2.33 3.04
N LYS A 57 -0.59 -2.89 4.12
CA LYS A 57 -0.30 -2.15 5.34
C LYS A 57 1.20 -2.25 5.57
N ARG A 58 1.82 -1.16 5.95
CA ARG A 58 3.23 -1.13 6.31
C ARG A 58 3.43 -0.26 7.54
N ILE A 59 4.17 -0.79 8.49
CA ILE A 59 4.53 -0.06 9.70
C ILE A 59 6.01 0.29 9.56
N LEU A 60 6.30 1.57 9.36
CA LEU A 60 7.67 2.07 9.29
C LEU A 60 8.19 2.23 10.70
N HIS A 61 9.27 1.52 11.01
CA HIS A 61 9.92 1.63 12.32
C HIS A 61 10.55 3.01 12.50
N PRO A 62 10.80 3.45 13.75
CA PRO A 62 11.40 4.76 13.97
C PRO A 62 12.71 4.94 13.19
N GLY A 63 12.85 6.09 12.55
CA GLY A 63 14.03 6.42 11.75
C GLY A 63 14.01 5.87 10.33
N SER A 64 12.94 5.20 9.91
CA SER A 64 12.87 4.59 8.59
C SER A 64 12.06 5.41 7.60
N ALA A 65 12.20 5.08 6.31
CA ALA A 65 11.53 5.77 5.23
C ALA A 65 11.34 4.87 4.03
N ILE A 66 10.28 5.14 3.26
CA ILE A 66 10.19 4.69 1.87
C ILE A 66 10.85 5.79 1.05
N GLY A 67 11.97 5.47 0.41
CA GLY A 67 12.77 6.47 -0.31
C GLY A 67 12.08 7.01 -1.55
N LEU A 68 12.57 8.13 -2.05
CA LEU A 68 12.01 8.78 -3.24
C LEU A 68 12.09 7.87 -4.44
N HIS A 69 10.97 7.73 -5.16
CA HIS A 69 10.86 6.91 -6.35
C HIS A 69 9.73 7.43 -7.23
N PRO A 70 9.82 7.25 -8.56
CA PRO A 70 8.71 7.58 -9.44
C PRO A 70 7.60 6.55 -9.30
N ILE A 71 6.36 6.99 -9.43
CA ILE A 71 5.20 6.08 -9.46
C ILE A 71 4.56 6.08 -10.84
N ALA A 72 4.18 4.88 -11.32
CA ALA A 72 3.56 4.69 -12.62
C ALA A 72 2.03 4.60 -12.55
N HIS A 73 1.47 4.89 -11.39
CA HIS A 73 0.03 4.83 -11.10
C HIS A 73 -0.28 5.82 -9.98
N ASP A 74 -1.54 6.19 -9.84
CA ASP A 74 -1.96 6.93 -8.65
C ASP A 74 -1.83 6.02 -7.42
N GLU A 75 -1.52 6.62 -6.27
CA GLU A 75 -1.27 5.87 -5.05
C GLU A 75 -1.77 6.66 -3.84
N VAL A 76 -2.29 5.97 -2.85
CA VAL A 76 -2.74 6.60 -1.60
C VAL A 76 -1.91 6.05 -0.44
N TYR A 77 -1.43 6.97 0.41
CA TYR A 77 -0.93 6.64 1.73
C TYR A 77 -1.93 7.16 2.75
N TYR A 78 -2.51 6.27 3.53
CA TYR A 78 -3.41 6.62 4.60
C TYR A 78 -2.76 6.30 5.94
N VAL A 79 -2.68 7.28 6.84
CA VAL A 79 -2.03 7.12 8.15
C VAL A 79 -3.01 6.55 9.15
N LEU A 80 -2.69 5.37 9.69
CA LEU A 80 -3.44 4.75 10.78
C LEU A 80 -2.97 5.29 12.14
N SER A 81 -1.66 5.38 12.34
CA SER A 81 -1.06 5.82 13.59
C SER A 81 0.37 6.29 13.34
N GLY A 82 0.89 7.08 14.28
CA GLY A 82 2.20 7.70 14.12
C GLY A 82 2.15 8.94 13.24
N THR A 83 3.31 9.51 12.97
CA THR A 83 3.47 10.71 12.13
C THR A 83 4.56 10.52 11.10
N GLY A 84 4.48 11.26 10.01
CA GLY A 84 5.48 11.22 8.96
C GLY A 84 5.53 12.48 8.13
N ASP A 85 6.54 12.55 7.27
CA ASP A 85 6.69 13.58 6.24
C ASP A 85 6.58 12.92 4.88
N VAL A 86 5.56 13.27 4.12
CA VAL A 86 5.38 12.79 2.75
C VAL A 86 5.94 13.83 1.79
N THR A 87 6.67 13.34 0.79
CA THR A 87 7.24 14.19 -0.26
C THR A 87 6.68 13.78 -1.61
N SER A 88 6.28 14.77 -2.40
CA SER A 88 5.86 14.58 -3.79
C SER A 88 6.41 15.73 -4.62
N ASP A 89 7.25 15.40 -5.60
CA ASP A 89 7.90 16.38 -6.49
C ASP A 89 8.53 17.57 -5.75
N GLY A 90 9.30 17.27 -4.71
CA GLY A 90 10.03 18.28 -3.94
C GLY A 90 9.21 19.03 -2.89
N VAL A 91 7.91 18.78 -2.80
CA VAL A 91 7.05 19.38 -1.77
C VAL A 91 6.87 18.37 -0.65
N THR A 92 7.23 18.76 0.57
CA THR A 92 7.13 17.90 1.75
C THR A 92 6.06 18.43 2.69
N ARG A 93 5.19 17.52 3.16
CA ARG A 93 4.10 17.86 4.08
C ARG A 93 4.05 16.85 5.22
N ALA A 94 3.77 17.34 6.41
CA ALA A 94 3.56 16.49 7.58
C ALA A 94 2.19 15.82 7.51
N VAL A 95 2.15 14.55 7.90
CA VAL A 95 0.91 13.76 7.98
C VAL A 95 0.83 13.05 9.33
N GLY A 96 -0.38 12.85 9.80
CA GLY A 96 -0.69 12.15 11.05
C GLY A 96 -1.95 11.31 10.93
N PRO A 97 -2.39 10.68 12.03
CA PRO A 97 -3.51 9.74 12.01
C PRO A 97 -4.77 10.33 11.35
N GLY A 98 -5.38 9.54 10.47
CA GLY A 98 -6.58 9.94 9.74
C GLY A 98 -6.33 10.80 8.51
N MET A 99 -5.07 11.10 8.19
CA MET A 99 -4.72 11.88 7.00
C MET A 99 -4.34 10.94 5.86
N ALA A 100 -4.74 11.31 4.65
CA ALA A 100 -4.39 10.59 3.43
C ALA A 100 -3.61 11.50 2.50
N ALA A 101 -2.53 10.98 1.92
CA ALA A 101 -1.83 11.62 0.83
C ALA A 101 -2.25 10.93 -0.47
N TYR A 102 -2.82 11.68 -1.38
CA TYR A 102 -3.11 11.20 -2.72
C TYR A 102 -1.95 11.60 -3.64
N LEU A 103 -1.30 10.61 -4.22
CA LEU A 103 -0.08 10.79 -5.00
C LEU A 103 -0.37 10.46 -6.46
N TYR A 104 -0.02 11.39 -7.34
CA TYR A 104 -0.39 11.29 -8.76
C TYR A 104 0.67 10.58 -9.57
N THR A 105 0.22 9.86 -10.58
CA THR A 105 1.07 9.19 -11.57
C THR A 105 2.13 10.14 -12.11
N GLY A 106 3.36 9.68 -12.14
CA GLY A 106 4.51 10.43 -12.66
C GLY A 106 5.27 11.23 -11.61
N ALA A 107 4.72 11.38 -10.40
CA ALA A 107 5.40 12.10 -9.34
C ALA A 107 6.55 11.28 -8.74
N GLN A 108 7.56 11.97 -8.23
CA GLN A 108 8.62 11.42 -7.38
C GLN A 108 8.14 11.48 -5.94
N VAL A 109 7.88 10.34 -5.32
CA VAL A 109 7.26 10.29 -4.00
C VAL A 109 8.07 9.50 -3.00
N GLY A 110 7.89 9.82 -1.73
CA GLY A 110 8.45 9.10 -0.61
C GLY A 110 7.78 9.52 0.67
N ILE A 111 8.03 8.77 1.74
CA ILE A 111 7.51 9.10 3.05
C ILE A 111 8.50 8.67 4.12
N ARG A 112 8.73 9.53 5.11
CA ARG A 112 9.63 9.30 6.21
C ARG A 112 8.87 9.28 7.51
N GLN A 113 9.15 8.29 8.36
CA GLN A 113 8.62 8.26 9.71
C GLN A 113 9.23 9.42 10.52
N THR A 114 8.40 10.08 11.33
CA THR A 114 8.82 11.14 12.26
C THR A 114 8.27 10.84 13.66
N GLY A 115 8.75 11.55 14.65
CA GLY A 115 8.34 11.33 16.03
C GLY A 115 8.89 10.04 16.61
N LYS A 116 8.33 9.62 17.74
CA LYS A 116 8.83 8.47 18.51
C LYS A 116 8.11 7.18 18.16
N GLU A 117 6.87 7.28 17.69
CA GLU A 117 6.05 6.11 17.40
C GLU A 117 6.27 5.62 15.98
N PRO A 118 6.16 4.31 15.72
CA PRO A 118 6.15 3.81 14.35
C PRO A 118 5.04 4.45 13.53
N LEU A 119 5.28 4.58 12.23
CA LEU A 119 4.29 5.14 11.30
C LEU A 119 3.58 3.98 10.60
N ALA A 120 2.30 3.78 10.91
CA ALA A 120 1.49 2.75 10.29
C ALA A 120 0.68 3.33 9.13
N LEU A 121 0.86 2.75 7.94
CA LEU A 121 0.25 3.21 6.69
C LEU A 121 -0.57 2.11 6.05
N ILE A 122 -1.72 2.50 5.48
CA ILE A 122 -2.34 1.75 4.40
C ILE A 122 -1.80 2.33 3.10
N ILE A 123 -1.37 1.45 2.20
CA ILE A 123 -0.86 1.81 0.87
C ILE A 123 -1.75 1.11 -0.15
N SER A 124 -2.37 1.88 -1.04
CA SER A 124 -3.26 1.31 -2.04
C SER A 124 -3.04 1.96 -3.40
N TYR A 125 -3.05 1.15 -4.44
CA TYR A 125 -2.89 1.60 -5.82
C TYR A 125 -3.44 0.53 -6.77
N PRO A 126 -3.81 0.94 -8.02
CA PRO A 126 -4.27 -0.03 -9.00
C PRO A 126 -3.13 -0.91 -9.50
N VAL A 127 -3.44 -2.15 -9.84
CA VAL A 127 -2.48 -3.02 -10.52
C VAL A 127 -2.27 -2.47 -11.93
N VAL A 128 -1.01 -2.19 -12.26
CA VAL A 128 -0.64 -1.68 -13.58
C VAL A 128 -0.06 -2.83 -14.39
N LYS A 129 -0.59 -3.01 -15.59
CA LYS A 129 -0.15 -4.04 -16.52
C LYS A 129 0.67 -3.46 -17.66
#